data_9729bdaa14b2a203befeab7537091777
#
_entry.id   9729bdaa14b2a203befeab7537091777
#
_cell.length_a   1.000
_cell.length_b   1.000
_cell.length_c   1.000
_cell.angle_alpha   90.00
_cell.angle_beta   90.00
_cell.angle_gamma   90.00
#
_symmetry.space_group_name_H-M   'P 1'
#
loop_
_entity.id
_entity.type
_entity.pdbx_description
1 polymer ?
#
loop_
_entity_poly.entity_id
_entity_poly.type
_entity_poly.pdbx_seq_one_letter_code
_entity_poly.pdbx_strand_id
1 'polypeptide(L)'
;MKKGVLNLDEKRITYAKSLGEKIANDVFDEIKSYTTKSIERAILRILGINGINSKGVPYVNSVIDKLQEKDSLSKGTIFLLSNSLIKLNVDSIQKLIEDIDNDKIDITKIELSDKEKIKIVAKDLIKDGVSKIIDKKRERENLISEYPLKEKPYLYVIVATGNIYEDAKQVKSAAYIGADMIAIIRSTAQSLLDYVPYGLTTEGYGGTYATQENFRFIRETLDEISKDTKKYVKLVNYSSGLCMPEISALAAIERLDLMVNDALYGIIFRNINPLRTMIDQRFSRFILHIGGIPIVTGEDNLIKTVDSKEFYYTVIVSQIINEQLAKNSG
;
A
#
# COMPACT_ATOMS: atom_id res chain seq x y z
N MET A 1 24.34 -17.00 22.48
CA MET A 1 23.10 -16.22 22.19
C MET A 1 22.03 -16.60 23.23
N LYS A 2 21.30 -15.62 23.77
CA LYS A 2 20.11 -15.94 24.59
C LYS A 2 19.09 -16.64 23.68
N LYS A 3 18.66 -17.87 24.02
CA LYS A 3 17.55 -18.53 23.33
C LYS A 3 16.35 -17.59 23.37
N GLY A 4 15.73 -17.35 22.22
CA GLY A 4 14.51 -16.53 22.13
C GLY A 4 13.36 -17.19 22.88
N VAL A 5 12.36 -16.39 23.28
CA VAL A 5 11.19 -16.86 24.04
C VAL A 5 10.47 -18.04 23.37
N LEU A 6 10.48 -18.09 22.04
CA LEU A 6 9.82 -19.14 21.26
C LEU A 6 10.65 -20.45 21.14
N ASN A 7 11.90 -20.47 21.58
CA ASN A 7 12.78 -21.63 21.57
C ASN A 7 12.80 -22.39 20.21
N LEU A 8 12.81 -21.66 19.10
CA LEU A 8 12.80 -22.21 17.75
C LEU A 8 14.16 -22.86 17.42
N ASP A 9 14.14 -23.92 16.60
CA ASP A 9 15.33 -24.58 16.08
C ASP A 9 16.04 -23.72 15.01
N GLU A 10 17.29 -23.32 15.29
CA GLU A 10 18.06 -22.44 14.42
C GLU A 10 18.36 -23.06 13.03
N LYS A 11 18.52 -24.39 12.95
CA LYS A 11 18.72 -25.07 11.66
C LYS A 11 17.46 -24.96 10.81
N ARG A 12 16.30 -25.13 11.43
CA ARG A 12 15.01 -25.00 10.75
C ARG A 12 14.72 -23.54 10.35
N ILE A 13 15.09 -22.56 11.18
CA ILE A 13 15.02 -21.15 10.81
C ILE A 13 15.86 -20.88 9.56
N THR A 14 17.11 -21.34 9.55
CA THR A 14 18.02 -21.18 8.42
C THR A 14 17.48 -21.85 7.17
N TYR A 15 16.95 -23.06 7.30
CA TYR A 15 16.31 -23.77 6.19
C TYR A 15 15.09 -23.04 5.67
N ALA A 16 14.21 -22.56 6.54
CA ALA A 16 13.02 -21.78 6.16
C ALA A 16 13.40 -20.49 5.39
N LYS A 17 14.45 -19.80 5.82
CA LYS A 17 14.97 -18.63 5.11
C LYS A 17 15.47 -18.98 3.72
N SER A 18 16.33 -19.99 3.60
CA SER A 18 16.86 -20.41 2.31
C SER A 18 15.78 -20.92 1.35
N LEU A 19 14.75 -21.56 1.87
CA LEU A 19 13.60 -22.01 1.09
C LEU A 19 12.81 -20.82 0.57
N GLY A 20 12.56 -19.81 1.40
CA GLY A 20 11.88 -18.57 0.99
C GLY A 20 12.65 -17.81 -0.09
N GLU A 21 13.96 -17.66 0.07
CA GLU A 21 14.82 -17.02 -0.94
C GLU A 21 14.80 -17.78 -2.28
N LYS A 22 14.88 -19.11 -2.23
CA LYS A 22 14.82 -19.97 -3.42
C LYS A 22 13.49 -19.79 -4.15
N ILE A 23 12.37 -19.92 -3.45
CA ILE A 23 11.03 -19.77 -4.04
C ILE A 23 10.88 -18.36 -4.68
N ALA A 24 11.32 -17.31 -3.99
CA ALA A 24 11.26 -15.96 -4.53
C ALA A 24 12.06 -15.80 -5.82
N ASN A 25 13.27 -16.35 -5.88
CA ASN A 25 14.10 -16.27 -7.07
C ASN A 25 13.53 -17.09 -8.24
N ASP A 26 13.01 -18.28 -7.96
CA ASP A 26 12.39 -19.14 -8.99
C ASP A 26 11.12 -18.48 -9.60
N VAL A 27 10.34 -17.76 -8.78
CA VAL A 27 9.09 -17.12 -9.22
C VAL A 27 9.32 -15.73 -9.82
N PHE A 28 10.39 -15.02 -9.43
CA PHE A 28 10.61 -13.62 -9.82
C PHE A 28 10.57 -13.41 -11.33
N ASP A 29 11.25 -14.25 -12.09
CA ASP A 29 11.31 -14.15 -13.55
C ASP A 29 9.95 -14.33 -14.22
N GLU A 30 9.08 -15.14 -13.63
CA GLU A 30 7.71 -15.33 -14.11
C GLU A 30 6.82 -14.12 -13.84
N ILE A 31 6.97 -13.46 -12.68
CA ILE A 31 6.05 -12.39 -12.26
C ILE A 31 6.54 -10.97 -12.56
N LYS A 32 7.81 -10.77 -12.86
CA LYS A 32 8.42 -9.42 -13.01
C LYS A 32 7.78 -8.54 -14.09
N SER A 33 7.19 -9.15 -15.11
CA SER A 33 6.53 -8.45 -16.24
C SER A 33 5.02 -8.27 -16.04
N TYR A 34 4.46 -8.83 -14.98
CA TYR A 34 3.03 -8.73 -14.71
C TYR A 34 2.69 -7.57 -13.79
N THR A 35 1.50 -7.04 -13.99
CA THR A 35 0.89 -6.02 -13.14
C THR A 35 -0.52 -6.42 -12.74
N THR A 36 -1.15 -5.67 -11.84
CA THR A 36 -2.55 -5.83 -11.44
C THR A 36 -3.26 -4.49 -11.51
N LYS A 37 -4.60 -4.50 -11.60
CA LYS A 37 -5.39 -3.26 -11.53
C LYS A 37 -5.04 -2.43 -10.29
N SER A 38 -4.86 -3.09 -9.15
CA SER A 38 -4.52 -2.41 -7.90
C SER A 38 -3.14 -1.73 -7.95
N ILE A 39 -2.16 -2.36 -8.60
CA ILE A 39 -0.84 -1.73 -8.83
C ILE A 39 -0.98 -0.51 -9.76
N GLU A 40 -1.70 -0.64 -10.85
CA GLU A 40 -1.86 0.46 -11.81
C GLU A 40 -2.63 1.65 -11.21
N ARG A 41 -3.64 1.40 -10.37
CA ARG A 41 -4.31 2.44 -9.57
C ARG A 41 -3.37 3.08 -8.55
N ALA A 42 -2.56 2.27 -7.87
CA ALA A 42 -1.55 2.75 -6.93
C ALA A 42 -0.53 3.68 -7.62
N ILE A 43 -0.09 3.34 -8.82
CA ILE A 43 0.80 4.18 -9.64
C ILE A 43 0.15 5.54 -9.92
N LEU A 44 -1.11 5.56 -10.36
CA LEU A 44 -1.82 6.82 -10.61
C LEU A 44 -1.92 7.68 -9.35
N ARG A 45 -2.19 7.08 -8.18
CA ARG A 45 -2.24 7.82 -6.91
C ARG A 45 -0.88 8.40 -6.53
N ILE A 46 0.21 7.66 -6.73
CA ILE A 46 1.59 8.14 -6.50
C ILE A 46 1.91 9.31 -7.43
N LEU A 47 1.44 9.29 -8.66
CA LEU A 47 1.57 10.41 -9.60
C LEU A 47 0.73 11.64 -9.18
N GLY A 48 -0.19 11.48 -8.22
CA GLY A 48 -1.00 12.55 -7.65
C GLY A 48 -2.40 12.64 -8.21
N ILE A 49 -2.86 11.62 -8.95
CA ILE A 49 -4.23 11.58 -9.46
C ILE A 49 -5.20 11.37 -8.29
N ASN A 50 -6.14 12.29 -8.16
CA ASN A 50 -7.13 12.30 -7.09
C ASN A 50 -8.50 12.74 -7.62
N GLY A 51 -9.55 12.59 -6.77
CA GLY A 51 -10.90 13.00 -7.08
C GLY A 51 -11.76 11.93 -7.72
N ILE A 52 -13.00 12.31 -8.00
CA ILE A 52 -14.06 11.49 -8.56
C ILE A 52 -14.64 12.13 -9.81
N ASN A 53 -15.20 11.31 -10.69
CA ASN A 53 -15.95 11.76 -11.84
C ASN A 53 -17.40 12.14 -11.46
N SER A 54 -18.19 12.57 -12.44
CA SER A 54 -19.59 12.96 -12.25
C SER A 54 -20.51 11.84 -11.74
N LYS A 55 -20.06 10.58 -11.82
CA LYS A 55 -20.78 9.39 -11.32
C LYS A 55 -20.34 8.99 -9.91
N GLY A 56 -19.43 9.76 -9.26
CA GLY A 56 -18.89 9.43 -7.95
C GLY A 56 -17.81 8.34 -7.96
N VAL A 57 -17.30 7.95 -9.13
CA VAL A 57 -16.25 6.94 -9.26
C VAL A 57 -14.87 7.61 -9.21
N PRO A 58 -13.91 7.11 -8.40
CA PRO A 58 -12.54 7.62 -8.41
C PRO A 58 -11.93 7.58 -9.82
N TYR A 59 -11.29 8.67 -10.24
CA TYR A 59 -10.67 8.75 -11.57
C TYR A 59 -9.68 7.58 -11.80
N VAL A 60 -8.89 7.21 -10.79
CA VAL A 60 -7.96 6.08 -10.91
C VAL A 60 -8.68 4.76 -11.19
N ASN A 61 -9.89 4.56 -10.65
CA ASN A 61 -10.67 3.35 -10.89
C ASN A 61 -11.22 3.36 -12.32
N SER A 62 -11.91 4.44 -12.68
CA SER A 62 -12.54 4.58 -14.00
C SER A 62 -11.54 4.40 -15.15
N VAL A 63 -10.39 5.05 -15.07
CA VAL A 63 -9.37 4.97 -16.13
C VAL A 63 -8.76 3.57 -16.23
N ILE A 64 -8.42 2.94 -15.10
CA ILE A 64 -7.85 1.59 -15.12
C ILE A 64 -8.87 0.56 -15.64
N ASP A 65 -10.15 0.70 -15.30
CA ASP A 65 -11.20 -0.17 -15.81
C ASP A 65 -11.37 -0.01 -17.34
N LYS A 66 -11.34 1.23 -17.85
CA LYS A 66 -11.34 1.48 -19.31
C LYS A 66 -10.14 0.86 -20.03
N LEU A 67 -8.94 0.93 -19.44
CA LEU A 67 -7.75 0.30 -20.02
C LEU A 67 -7.84 -1.23 -20.00
N GLN A 68 -8.45 -1.81 -18.97
CA GLN A 68 -8.70 -3.25 -18.88
C GLN A 68 -9.70 -3.71 -19.95
N GLU A 69 -10.81 -3.00 -20.10
CA GLU A 69 -11.83 -3.31 -21.12
C GLU A 69 -11.26 -3.30 -22.55
N LYS A 70 -10.25 -2.49 -22.80
CA LYS A 70 -9.54 -2.38 -24.08
C LYS A 70 -8.31 -3.29 -24.19
N ASP A 71 -8.15 -4.24 -23.25
CA ASP A 71 -7.00 -5.16 -23.18
C ASP A 71 -5.63 -4.48 -23.29
N SER A 72 -5.53 -3.27 -22.74
CA SER A 72 -4.32 -2.43 -22.83
C SER A 72 -3.56 -2.31 -21.53
N LEU A 73 -4.09 -2.82 -20.43
CA LEU A 73 -3.48 -2.70 -19.10
C LEU A 73 -2.11 -3.40 -19.02
N SER A 74 -1.91 -4.47 -19.79
CA SER A 74 -0.65 -5.21 -19.88
C SER A 74 0.53 -4.37 -20.41
N LYS A 75 0.25 -3.25 -21.10
CA LYS A 75 1.28 -2.30 -21.54
C LYS A 75 1.81 -1.42 -20.40
N GLY A 76 1.09 -1.36 -19.29
CA GLY A 76 1.39 -0.50 -18.14
C GLY A 76 0.91 0.94 -18.32
N THR A 77 0.31 1.49 -17.27
CA THR A 77 -0.27 2.85 -17.30
C THR A 77 0.80 3.92 -17.53
N ILE A 78 1.98 3.79 -16.89
CA ILE A 78 3.08 4.75 -17.11
C ILE A 78 3.51 4.80 -18.58
N PHE A 79 3.61 3.65 -19.25
CA PHE A 79 3.97 3.61 -20.67
C PHE A 79 2.94 4.35 -21.53
N LEU A 80 1.67 4.07 -21.32
CA LEU A 80 0.56 4.69 -22.06
C LEU A 80 0.49 6.21 -21.82
N LEU A 81 0.62 6.64 -20.56
CA LEU A 81 0.63 8.05 -20.20
C LEU A 81 1.85 8.77 -20.80
N SER A 82 3.03 8.16 -20.71
CA SER A 82 4.25 8.74 -21.29
C SER A 82 4.14 8.95 -22.79
N ASN A 83 3.60 7.97 -23.51
CA ASN A 83 3.33 8.11 -24.95
C ASN A 83 2.35 9.24 -25.22
N SER A 84 1.29 9.34 -24.42
CA SER A 84 0.27 10.38 -24.57
C SER A 84 0.83 11.78 -24.32
N LEU A 85 1.66 11.96 -23.30
CA LEU A 85 2.30 13.24 -22.99
C LEU A 85 3.24 13.71 -24.12
N ILE A 86 3.90 12.79 -24.84
CA ILE A 86 4.73 13.12 -25.99
C ILE A 86 3.89 13.60 -27.19
N LYS A 87 2.72 13.01 -27.39
CA LYS A 87 1.89 13.23 -28.58
C LYS A 87 0.84 14.33 -28.41
N LEU A 88 0.39 14.53 -27.18
CA LEU A 88 -0.68 15.46 -26.87
C LEU A 88 -0.12 16.66 -26.10
N ASN A 89 -0.57 17.83 -26.45
CA ASN A 89 -0.27 19.04 -25.69
C ASN A 89 -1.31 19.17 -24.55
N VAL A 90 -1.00 18.55 -23.40
CA VAL A 90 -1.87 18.57 -22.22
C VAL A 90 -1.21 19.32 -21.07
N ASP A 91 -2.00 20.09 -20.32
CA ASP A 91 -1.49 20.95 -19.24
C ASP A 91 -1.01 20.18 -18.02
N SER A 92 -1.61 19.00 -17.76
CA SER A 92 -1.25 18.17 -16.62
C SER A 92 -1.71 16.71 -16.79
N ILE A 93 -1.09 15.80 -16.03
CA ILE A 93 -1.52 14.39 -16.01
C ILE A 93 -2.95 14.27 -15.48
N GLN A 94 -3.34 15.04 -14.46
CA GLN A 94 -4.71 15.04 -13.92
C GLN A 94 -5.72 15.38 -15.04
N LYS A 95 -5.45 16.40 -15.84
CA LYS A 95 -6.31 16.77 -16.96
C LYS A 95 -6.40 15.68 -18.01
N LEU A 96 -5.28 15.03 -18.34
CA LEU A 96 -5.27 13.88 -19.25
C LEU A 96 -6.16 12.73 -18.73
N ILE A 97 -6.08 12.42 -17.44
CA ILE A 97 -6.91 11.38 -16.80
C ILE A 97 -8.39 11.76 -16.87
N GLU A 98 -8.75 13.00 -16.61
CA GLU A 98 -10.13 13.49 -16.73
C GLU A 98 -10.65 13.41 -18.18
N ASP A 99 -9.82 13.72 -19.15
CA ASP A 99 -10.21 13.65 -20.56
C ASP A 99 -10.32 12.19 -21.05
N ILE A 100 -9.52 11.26 -20.49
CA ILE A 100 -9.71 9.81 -20.70
C ILE A 100 -11.02 9.34 -20.05
N ASP A 101 -11.30 9.76 -18.82
CA ASP A 101 -12.54 9.40 -18.11
C ASP A 101 -13.79 9.86 -18.88
N ASN A 102 -13.74 11.06 -19.44
CA ASN A 102 -14.82 11.65 -20.23
C ASN A 102 -14.88 11.19 -21.70
N ASP A 103 -14.11 10.16 -22.09
CA ASP A 103 -14.03 9.61 -23.46
C ASP A 103 -13.59 10.63 -24.53
N LYS A 104 -12.97 11.74 -24.14
CA LYS A 104 -12.40 12.73 -25.08
C LYS A 104 -11.10 12.23 -25.70
N ILE A 105 -10.32 11.44 -24.95
CA ILE A 105 -9.04 10.89 -25.37
C ILE A 105 -9.05 9.38 -25.15
N ASP A 106 -8.71 8.64 -26.19
CA ASP A 106 -8.43 7.21 -26.13
C ASP A 106 -6.94 6.97 -26.27
N ILE A 107 -6.24 6.85 -25.13
CA ILE A 107 -4.78 6.67 -25.10
C ILE A 107 -4.32 5.34 -25.69
N THR A 108 -5.21 4.38 -25.88
CA THR A 108 -4.90 3.08 -26.47
C THR A 108 -4.75 3.16 -27.99
N LYS A 109 -5.32 4.20 -28.61
CA LYS A 109 -5.29 4.46 -30.05
C LYS A 109 -4.24 5.47 -30.49
N ILE A 110 -3.53 6.08 -29.54
CA ILE A 110 -2.49 7.03 -29.86
C ILE A 110 -1.31 6.30 -30.51
N GLU A 111 -0.90 6.77 -31.68
CA GLU A 111 0.27 6.23 -32.37
C GLU A 111 1.51 6.24 -31.46
N LEU A 112 2.26 5.15 -31.48
CA LEU A 112 3.47 5.03 -30.64
C LEU A 112 4.56 5.98 -31.10
N SER A 113 5.08 6.73 -30.16
CA SER A 113 6.30 7.52 -30.30
C SER A 113 7.54 6.61 -30.29
N ASP A 114 8.69 7.21 -30.54
CA ASP A 114 9.96 6.52 -30.37
C ASP A 114 10.10 5.92 -28.95
N LYS A 115 10.50 4.64 -28.86
CA LYS A 115 10.57 3.91 -27.60
C LYS A 115 11.51 4.54 -26.58
N GLU A 116 12.64 5.12 -27.03
CA GLU A 116 13.59 5.76 -26.13
C GLU A 116 13.02 7.07 -25.56
N LYS A 117 12.27 7.83 -26.35
CA LYS A 117 11.54 9.01 -25.84
C LYS A 117 10.50 8.62 -24.80
N ILE A 118 9.73 7.55 -25.04
CA ILE A 118 8.75 7.05 -24.06
C ILE A 118 9.46 6.66 -22.76
N LYS A 119 10.60 5.96 -22.84
CA LYS A 119 11.36 5.56 -21.64
C LYS A 119 11.88 6.77 -20.85
N ILE A 120 12.31 7.84 -21.52
CA ILE A 120 12.77 9.07 -20.85
C ILE A 120 11.63 9.67 -20.04
N VAL A 121 10.48 9.92 -20.68
CA VAL A 121 9.30 10.48 -20.00
C VAL A 121 8.80 9.56 -18.87
N ALA A 122 8.79 8.24 -19.10
CA ALA A 122 8.43 7.28 -18.06
C ALA A 122 9.35 7.34 -16.83
N LYS A 123 10.67 7.46 -17.05
CA LYS A 123 11.64 7.65 -15.96
C LYS A 123 11.41 8.93 -15.18
N ASP A 124 11.08 10.03 -15.86
CA ASP A 124 10.78 11.30 -15.20
C ASP A 124 9.51 11.18 -14.34
N LEU A 125 8.44 10.57 -14.85
CA LEU A 125 7.23 10.30 -14.09
C LEU A 125 7.49 9.42 -12.85
N ILE A 126 8.27 8.36 -13.01
CA ILE A 126 8.65 7.49 -11.88
C ILE A 126 9.45 8.28 -10.85
N LYS A 127 10.43 9.07 -11.29
CA LYS A 127 11.24 9.91 -10.41
C LYS A 127 10.39 10.89 -9.61
N ASP A 128 9.44 11.56 -10.27
CA ASP A 128 8.53 12.51 -9.63
C ASP A 128 7.65 11.80 -8.58
N GLY A 129 7.09 10.63 -8.91
CA GLY A 129 6.31 9.83 -7.98
C GLY A 129 7.12 9.37 -6.76
N VAL A 130 8.33 8.86 -6.98
CA VAL A 130 9.24 8.45 -5.91
C VAL A 130 9.65 9.64 -5.04
N SER A 131 9.92 10.81 -5.66
CA SER A 131 10.26 12.03 -4.92
C SER A 131 9.14 12.43 -3.95
N LYS A 132 7.89 12.39 -4.38
CA LYS A 132 6.73 12.67 -3.51
C LYS A 132 6.69 11.76 -2.28
N ILE A 133 6.95 10.46 -2.45
CA ILE A 133 7.02 9.52 -1.32
C ILE A 133 8.17 9.87 -0.37
N ILE A 134 9.34 10.19 -0.92
CA ILE A 134 10.52 10.58 -0.12
C ILE A 134 10.27 11.87 0.65
N ASP A 135 9.59 12.84 0.05
CA ASP A 135 9.25 14.10 0.72
C ASP A 135 8.28 13.85 1.88
N LYS A 136 7.29 12.98 1.70
CA LYS A 136 6.38 12.56 2.78
C LYS A 136 7.08 11.78 3.90
N LYS A 137 8.06 10.97 3.56
CA LYS A 137 8.95 10.33 4.54
C LYS A 137 9.70 11.37 5.36
N ARG A 138 10.31 12.38 4.70
CA ARG A 138 11.04 13.47 5.38
C ARG A 138 10.13 14.30 6.29
N GLU A 139 8.92 14.65 5.83
CA GLU A 139 7.92 15.31 6.66
C GLU A 139 7.67 14.54 7.96
N ARG A 140 7.46 13.20 7.87
CA ARG A 140 7.26 12.34 9.03
C ARG A 140 8.48 12.31 9.95
N GLU A 141 9.69 12.17 9.40
CA GLU A 141 10.93 12.15 10.16
C GLU A 141 11.18 13.48 10.89
N ASN A 142 10.85 14.60 10.26
CA ASN A 142 10.93 15.93 10.89
C ASN A 142 9.96 16.05 12.07
N LEU A 143 8.71 15.60 11.92
CA LEU A 143 7.74 15.60 13.01
C LEU A 143 8.16 14.69 14.18
N ILE A 144 8.75 13.52 13.89
CA ILE A 144 9.30 12.63 14.94
C ILE A 144 10.47 13.31 15.66
N SER A 145 11.29 14.09 14.95
CA SER A 145 12.39 14.82 15.55
C SER A 145 11.92 16.00 16.42
N GLU A 146 10.85 16.67 16.00
CA GLU A 146 10.25 17.79 16.74
C GLU A 146 9.45 17.31 17.96
N TYR A 147 8.74 16.18 17.85
CA TYR A 147 7.95 15.56 18.90
C TYR A 147 8.45 14.14 19.18
N PRO A 148 9.44 13.97 20.09
CA PRO A 148 10.09 12.67 20.27
C PRO A 148 9.12 11.56 20.66
N LEU A 149 9.41 10.36 20.18
CA LEU A 149 8.68 9.15 20.57
C LEU A 149 8.98 8.82 22.03
N LYS A 150 8.00 8.23 22.71
CA LYS A 150 8.20 7.64 24.03
C LYS A 150 9.19 6.46 23.97
N GLU A 151 9.83 6.15 25.09
CA GLU A 151 10.59 4.91 25.24
C GLU A 151 9.68 3.67 25.14
N LYS A 152 10.23 2.61 24.54
CA LYS A 152 9.52 1.31 24.42
C LYS A 152 9.30 0.68 25.80
N PRO A 153 8.22 -0.13 25.97
CA PRO A 153 7.26 -0.58 24.95
C PRO A 153 6.22 0.48 24.62
N TYR A 154 5.73 0.48 23.38
CA TYR A 154 4.66 1.35 22.92
C TYR A 154 3.29 0.80 23.29
N LEU A 155 2.39 1.67 23.75
CA LEU A 155 0.98 1.35 23.94
C LEU A 155 0.27 1.42 22.57
N TYR A 156 -0.16 0.27 22.08
CA TYR A 156 -0.89 0.12 20.82
C TYR A 156 -2.38 0.06 21.06
N VAL A 157 -3.15 0.93 20.42
CA VAL A 157 -4.61 0.99 20.52
C VAL A 157 -5.24 0.80 19.14
N ILE A 158 -6.31 0.04 19.08
CA ILE A 158 -7.08 -0.19 17.87
C ILE A 158 -8.36 0.63 17.93
N VAL A 159 -8.65 1.35 16.83
CA VAL A 159 -9.90 2.06 16.61
C VAL A 159 -10.55 1.52 15.34
N ALA A 160 -11.83 1.15 15.42
CA ALA A 160 -12.49 0.41 14.34
C ALA A 160 -14.02 0.58 14.36
N THR A 161 -14.52 1.81 14.43
CA THR A 161 -15.96 2.05 14.54
C THR A 161 -16.72 1.88 13.22
N GLY A 162 -16.04 2.03 12.10
CA GLY A 162 -16.64 2.11 10.77
C GLY A 162 -17.00 3.53 10.33
N ASN A 163 -16.96 4.49 11.24
CA ASN A 163 -17.24 5.90 10.98
C ASN A 163 -16.01 6.74 11.30
N ILE A 164 -15.44 7.38 10.29
CA ILE A 164 -14.18 8.14 10.44
C ILE A 164 -14.25 9.27 11.45
N TYR A 165 -15.42 9.91 11.59
CA TYR A 165 -15.61 11.01 12.55
C TYR A 165 -15.64 10.49 13.99
N GLU A 166 -16.25 9.34 14.23
CA GLU A 166 -16.22 8.67 15.54
C GLU A 166 -14.83 8.11 15.82
N ASP A 167 -14.15 7.58 14.79
CA ASP A 167 -12.75 7.16 14.90
C ASP A 167 -11.85 8.32 15.33
N ALA A 168 -12.01 9.52 14.74
CA ALA A 168 -11.23 10.69 15.14
C ALA A 168 -11.45 11.08 16.62
N LYS A 169 -12.67 10.98 17.13
CA LYS A 169 -12.96 11.22 18.56
C LYS A 169 -12.25 10.18 19.46
N GLN A 170 -12.32 8.90 19.09
CA GLN A 170 -11.65 7.83 19.83
C GLN A 170 -10.13 7.94 19.74
N VAL A 171 -9.59 8.29 18.57
CA VAL A 171 -8.16 8.57 18.36
C VAL A 171 -7.68 9.69 19.28
N LYS A 172 -8.42 10.82 19.34
CA LYS A 172 -8.09 11.92 20.25
C LYS A 172 -8.07 11.46 21.71
N SER A 173 -9.11 10.77 22.15
CA SER A 173 -9.20 10.26 23.52
C SER A 173 -8.04 9.30 23.85
N ALA A 174 -7.77 8.33 22.97
CA ALA A 174 -6.69 7.35 23.17
C ALA A 174 -5.31 8.03 23.23
N ALA A 175 -5.05 8.97 22.35
CA ALA A 175 -3.75 9.67 22.30
C ALA A 175 -3.53 10.54 23.56
N TYR A 176 -4.54 11.28 24.03
CA TYR A 176 -4.44 12.07 25.27
C TYR A 176 -4.28 11.21 26.53
N ILE A 177 -4.85 10.00 26.56
CA ILE A 177 -4.66 9.04 27.68
C ILE A 177 -3.28 8.37 27.62
N GLY A 178 -2.56 8.49 26.50
CA GLY A 178 -1.16 8.06 26.40
C GLY A 178 -0.86 6.97 25.39
N ALA A 179 -1.78 6.68 24.46
CA ALA A 179 -1.47 5.80 23.34
C ALA A 179 -0.26 6.32 22.53
N ASP A 180 0.63 5.40 22.15
CA ASP A 180 1.82 5.70 21.35
C ASP A 180 1.63 5.37 19.88
N MET A 181 0.77 4.40 19.60
CA MET A 181 0.45 3.91 18.27
C MET A 181 -1.06 3.68 18.18
N ILE A 182 -1.68 4.22 17.14
CA ILE A 182 -3.11 4.03 16.92
C ILE A 182 -3.33 3.40 15.56
N ALA A 183 -3.99 2.25 15.54
CA ALA A 183 -4.39 1.56 14.33
C ALA A 183 -5.85 1.86 14.00
N ILE A 184 -6.08 2.42 12.83
CA ILE A 184 -7.40 2.41 12.21
C ILE A 184 -7.51 1.11 11.43
N ILE A 185 -8.28 0.16 11.93
CA ILE A 185 -8.43 -1.12 11.24
C ILE A 185 -9.19 -0.91 9.95
N ARG A 186 -8.63 -1.39 8.86
CA ARG A 186 -9.29 -1.45 7.56
C ARG A 186 -10.54 -2.32 7.65
N SER A 187 -11.65 -1.86 7.06
CA SER A 187 -12.89 -2.65 6.97
C SER A 187 -12.65 -4.05 6.39
N THR A 188 -13.22 -5.07 7.03
CA THR A 188 -13.14 -6.46 6.57
C THR A 188 -13.69 -6.61 5.15
N ALA A 189 -14.79 -5.92 4.82
CA ALA A 189 -15.39 -5.93 3.50
C ALA A 189 -14.42 -5.44 2.42
N GLN A 190 -13.58 -4.45 2.71
CA GLN A 190 -12.60 -3.92 1.77
C GLN A 190 -11.53 -4.95 1.35
N SER A 191 -11.30 -6.00 2.12
CA SER A 191 -10.37 -7.06 1.73
C SER A 191 -10.77 -7.81 0.46
N LEU A 192 -12.06 -7.76 0.12
CA LEU A 192 -12.64 -8.40 -1.06
C LEU A 192 -12.75 -7.45 -2.25
N LEU A 193 -12.56 -6.14 -2.06
CA LEU A 193 -12.54 -5.15 -3.12
C LEU A 193 -11.15 -5.09 -3.75
N ASP A 194 -11.09 -4.98 -5.05
CA ASP A 194 -9.83 -4.76 -5.78
C ASP A 194 -9.53 -3.27 -6.01
N TYR A 195 -10.28 -2.39 -5.36
CA TYR A 195 -10.17 -0.93 -5.44
C TYR A 195 -10.32 -0.28 -4.07
N VAL A 196 -9.83 0.96 -3.95
CA VAL A 196 -10.04 1.81 -2.77
C VAL A 196 -11.14 2.82 -3.07
N PRO A 197 -12.17 2.93 -2.19
CA PRO A 197 -13.19 3.96 -2.30
C PRO A 197 -12.61 5.39 -2.14
N TYR A 198 -13.43 6.39 -2.41
CA TYR A 198 -13.10 7.80 -2.26
C TYR A 198 -13.85 8.42 -1.09
N GLY A 199 -13.22 9.37 -0.43
CA GLY A 199 -13.83 10.29 0.52
C GLY A 199 -13.74 9.84 1.97
N LEU A 200 -14.25 10.71 2.84
CA LEU A 200 -14.44 10.42 4.26
C LEU A 200 -15.66 9.48 4.40
N THR A 201 -15.48 8.35 5.06
CA THR A 201 -16.52 7.32 5.13
C THR A 201 -17.15 7.24 6.50
N THR A 202 -18.47 7.05 6.52
CA THR A 202 -19.27 6.94 7.75
C THR A 202 -19.83 5.56 8.00
N GLU A 203 -19.52 4.61 7.09
CA GLU A 203 -19.96 3.23 7.16
C GLU A 203 -18.76 2.30 6.96
N GLY A 204 -18.73 1.21 7.71
CA GLY A 204 -17.73 0.17 7.59
C GLY A 204 -18.17 -1.07 8.36
N TYR A 205 -17.73 -2.24 7.90
CA TYR A 205 -17.98 -3.52 8.55
C TYR A 205 -16.67 -4.12 9.06
N GLY A 206 -16.58 -4.30 10.37
CA GLY A 206 -15.38 -4.83 11.02
C GLY A 206 -14.15 -3.90 10.86
N GLY A 207 -14.38 -2.58 10.80
CA GLY A 207 -13.38 -1.57 10.63
C GLY A 207 -13.85 -0.40 9.77
N THR A 208 -12.98 0.58 9.55
CA THR A 208 -13.24 1.78 8.74
C THR A 208 -12.53 1.66 7.39
N TYR A 209 -13.14 2.12 6.31
CA TYR A 209 -12.50 2.03 4.99
C TYR A 209 -11.15 2.74 4.97
N ALA A 210 -10.15 2.07 4.41
CA ALA A 210 -8.86 2.68 4.09
C ALA A 210 -9.01 3.49 2.80
N THR A 211 -9.35 4.76 2.92
CA THR A 211 -9.34 5.73 1.83
C THR A 211 -8.22 6.73 2.03
N GLN A 212 -7.85 7.45 1.00
CA GLN A 212 -6.82 8.48 1.10
C GLN A 212 -7.26 9.58 2.07
N GLU A 213 -8.52 9.99 1.98
CA GLU A 213 -9.12 11.04 2.80
C GLU A 213 -9.20 10.64 4.27
N ASN A 214 -9.56 9.38 4.57
CA ASN A 214 -9.57 8.86 5.94
C ASN A 214 -8.15 8.84 6.54
N PHE A 215 -7.15 8.41 5.78
CA PHE A 215 -5.76 8.42 6.24
C PHE A 215 -5.27 9.84 6.53
N ARG A 216 -5.52 10.77 5.60
CA ARG A 216 -5.17 12.17 5.77
C ARG A 216 -5.84 12.78 6.99
N PHE A 217 -7.14 12.61 7.14
CA PHE A 217 -7.92 13.17 8.25
C PHE A 217 -7.41 12.70 9.62
N ILE A 218 -7.14 11.41 9.77
CA ILE A 218 -6.59 10.89 11.02
C ILE A 218 -5.13 11.31 11.22
N ARG A 219 -4.31 11.36 10.16
CA ARG A 219 -2.92 11.82 10.30
C ARG A 219 -2.84 13.28 10.73
N GLU A 220 -3.65 14.16 10.15
CA GLU A 220 -3.74 15.56 10.55
C GLU A 220 -4.25 15.70 11.99
N THR A 221 -5.24 14.91 12.39
CA THR A 221 -5.73 14.85 13.77
C THR A 221 -4.59 14.46 14.75
N LEU A 222 -3.79 13.47 14.41
CA LEU A 222 -2.67 13.03 15.26
C LEU A 222 -1.51 14.02 15.25
N ASP A 223 -1.30 14.76 14.17
CA ASP A 223 -0.29 15.82 14.10
C ASP A 223 -0.66 16.98 15.04
N GLU A 224 -1.94 17.38 15.09
CA GLU A 224 -2.43 18.37 16.06
C GLU A 224 -2.18 17.91 17.50
N ILE A 225 -2.54 16.67 17.82
CA ILE A 225 -2.32 16.11 19.16
C ILE A 225 -0.83 16.02 19.50
N SER A 226 0.01 15.70 18.53
CA SER A 226 1.47 15.64 18.73
C SER A 226 2.03 17.04 19.09
N LYS A 227 1.50 18.10 18.48
CA LYS A 227 1.82 19.49 18.83
C LYS A 227 1.41 19.85 20.25
N ASP A 228 0.21 19.44 20.65
CA ASP A 228 -0.35 19.74 21.98
C ASP A 228 0.38 18.98 23.08
N THR A 229 0.60 17.69 22.88
CA THR A 229 1.19 16.79 23.89
C THR A 229 2.72 16.77 23.86
N LYS A 230 3.35 17.40 22.87
CA LYS A 230 4.80 17.34 22.60
C LYS A 230 5.34 15.92 22.43
N LYS A 231 4.49 15.02 21.94
CA LYS A 231 4.77 13.61 21.74
C LYS A 231 4.19 13.13 20.42
N TYR A 232 5.01 12.54 19.54
CA TYR A 232 4.54 11.98 18.30
C TYR A 232 3.70 10.72 18.53
N VAL A 233 2.53 10.66 17.89
CA VAL A 233 1.65 9.48 17.92
C VAL A 233 1.63 8.84 16.54
N LYS A 234 1.97 7.55 16.48
CA LYS A 234 2.06 6.78 15.25
C LYS A 234 0.69 6.39 14.72
N LEU A 235 0.51 6.49 13.40
CA LEU A 235 -0.67 5.98 12.68
C LEU A 235 -0.35 4.64 12.01
N VAL A 236 -1.21 3.66 12.23
CA VAL A 236 -1.07 2.29 11.72
C VAL A 236 -2.32 1.90 10.93
N ASN A 237 -2.13 1.13 9.87
CA ASN A 237 -3.23 0.50 9.15
C ASN A 237 -2.83 -0.89 8.64
N TYR A 238 -3.75 -1.55 7.94
CA TYR A 238 -3.58 -2.89 7.40
C TYR A 238 -3.48 -2.83 5.87
N SER A 239 -2.42 -3.44 5.33
CA SER A 239 -2.19 -3.61 3.90
C SER A 239 -2.31 -5.08 3.54
N SER A 240 -3.51 -5.52 3.21
CA SER A 240 -3.82 -6.90 2.81
C SER A 240 -5.06 -6.94 1.91
N GLY A 241 -5.32 -8.09 1.28
CA GLY A 241 -6.44 -8.27 0.36
C GLY A 241 -6.15 -7.77 -1.06
N LEU A 242 -7.20 -7.64 -1.88
CA LEU A 242 -7.08 -7.35 -3.31
C LEU A 242 -6.62 -5.92 -3.63
N CYS A 243 -6.87 -4.97 -2.73
CA CYS A 243 -6.47 -3.56 -2.86
C CYS A 243 -5.16 -3.22 -2.11
N MET A 244 -4.40 -4.23 -1.70
CA MET A 244 -3.15 -4.05 -0.93
C MET A 244 -2.15 -3.08 -1.57
N PRO A 245 -1.83 -3.14 -2.88
CA PRO A 245 -0.93 -2.18 -3.51
C PRO A 245 -1.39 -0.74 -3.38
N GLU A 246 -2.67 -0.51 -3.59
CA GLU A 246 -3.25 0.83 -3.52
C GLU A 246 -3.21 1.38 -2.09
N ILE A 247 -3.56 0.57 -1.08
CA ILE A 247 -3.45 0.95 0.34
C ILE A 247 -1.99 1.24 0.72
N SER A 248 -1.03 0.47 0.23
CA SER A 248 0.39 0.69 0.49
C SER A 248 0.89 2.01 -0.10
N ALA A 249 0.43 2.37 -1.31
CA ALA A 249 0.71 3.66 -1.91
C ALA A 249 0.12 4.80 -1.07
N LEU A 250 -1.15 4.67 -0.64
CA LEU A 250 -1.81 5.66 0.21
C LEU A 250 -1.08 5.83 1.55
N ALA A 251 -0.61 4.73 2.16
CA ALA A 251 0.18 4.79 3.38
C ALA A 251 1.45 5.62 3.20
N ALA A 252 2.13 5.48 2.06
CA ALA A 252 3.35 6.21 1.77
C ALA A 252 3.11 7.71 1.54
N ILE A 253 2.03 8.08 0.83
CA ILE A 253 1.72 9.49 0.52
C ILE A 253 1.00 10.22 1.64
N GLU A 254 0.34 9.52 2.58
CA GLU A 254 -0.34 10.11 3.73
C GLU A 254 0.42 9.87 5.06
N ARG A 255 1.72 9.56 5.00
CA ARG A 255 2.65 9.52 6.14
C ARG A 255 2.27 8.53 7.26
N LEU A 256 1.79 7.32 6.91
CA LEU A 256 1.60 6.29 7.91
C LEU A 256 2.96 5.81 8.46
N ASP A 257 2.94 5.28 9.68
CA ASP A 257 4.14 4.94 10.45
C ASP A 257 4.46 3.45 10.50
N LEU A 258 3.46 2.62 10.24
CA LEU A 258 3.60 1.17 10.28
C LEU A 258 2.43 0.53 9.52
N MET A 259 2.72 -0.53 8.79
CA MET A 259 1.68 -1.33 8.13
C MET A 259 1.68 -2.76 8.67
N VAL A 260 0.50 -3.24 9.02
CA VAL A 260 0.30 -4.67 9.29
C VAL A 260 0.00 -5.36 7.96
N ASN A 261 0.82 -6.33 7.62
CA ASN A 261 0.71 -7.06 6.35
C ASN A 261 0.70 -8.56 6.60
N ASP A 262 -0.42 -9.18 6.27
CA ASP A 262 -0.63 -10.62 6.36
C ASP A 262 -0.28 -11.26 5.01
N ALA A 263 0.91 -11.81 4.90
CA ALA A 263 1.47 -12.30 3.64
C ALA A 263 0.72 -13.50 3.06
N LEU A 264 0.17 -14.37 3.91
CA LEU A 264 -0.52 -15.58 3.48
C LEU A 264 -2.05 -15.43 3.46
N TYR A 265 -2.58 -14.33 3.98
CA TYR A 265 -4.01 -14.12 4.10
C TYR A 265 -4.76 -14.26 2.76
N GLY A 266 -4.23 -13.66 1.71
CA GLY A 266 -4.82 -13.74 0.37
C GLY A 266 -4.80 -15.15 -0.21
N ILE A 267 -3.74 -15.91 0.04
CA ILE A 267 -3.54 -17.25 -0.53
C ILE A 267 -4.42 -18.27 0.18
N ILE A 268 -4.41 -18.29 1.51
CA ILE A 268 -5.03 -19.36 2.30
C ILE A 268 -6.51 -19.08 2.56
N PHE A 269 -6.87 -17.85 2.91
CA PHE A 269 -8.23 -17.53 3.38
C PHE A 269 -9.14 -16.88 2.37
N ARG A 270 -8.60 -16.29 1.30
CA ARG A 270 -9.37 -15.58 0.28
C ARG A 270 -9.38 -16.28 -1.07
N ASN A 271 -8.77 -17.44 -1.15
CA ASN A 271 -8.66 -18.22 -2.40
C ASN A 271 -8.16 -17.36 -3.57
N ILE A 272 -7.25 -16.44 -3.29
CA ILE A 272 -6.64 -15.56 -4.29
C ILE A 272 -5.52 -16.32 -4.99
N ASN A 273 -5.36 -16.09 -6.28
CA ASN A 273 -4.26 -16.65 -7.05
C ASN A 273 -2.91 -16.32 -6.39
N PRO A 274 -2.07 -17.33 -6.07
CA PRO A 274 -0.77 -17.12 -5.43
C PRO A 274 0.15 -16.18 -6.19
N LEU A 275 0.20 -16.28 -7.52
CA LEU A 275 1.03 -15.40 -8.36
C LEU A 275 0.58 -13.95 -8.24
N ARG A 276 -0.74 -13.70 -8.27
CA ARG A 276 -1.27 -12.36 -8.03
C ARG A 276 -0.84 -11.82 -6.67
N THR A 277 -0.95 -12.63 -5.62
CA THR A 277 -0.52 -12.20 -4.26
C THR A 277 0.96 -11.82 -4.24
N MET A 278 1.82 -12.60 -4.90
CA MET A 278 3.24 -12.31 -4.98
C MET A 278 3.54 -11.04 -5.79
N ILE A 279 2.82 -10.80 -6.89
CA ILE A 279 2.92 -9.57 -7.68
C ILE A 279 2.54 -8.36 -6.81
N ASP A 280 1.39 -8.42 -6.13
CA ASP A 280 0.89 -7.34 -5.28
C ASP A 280 1.81 -7.09 -4.08
N GLN A 281 2.32 -8.14 -3.43
CA GLN A 281 3.26 -8.06 -2.31
C GLN A 281 4.60 -7.42 -2.74
N ARG A 282 5.13 -7.83 -3.87
CA ARG A 282 6.37 -7.27 -4.42
C ARG A 282 6.29 -5.75 -4.52
N PHE A 283 5.25 -5.25 -5.18
CA PHE A 283 5.02 -3.82 -5.35
C PHE A 283 4.77 -3.12 -4.00
N SER A 284 3.87 -3.67 -3.18
CA SER A 284 3.47 -3.07 -1.92
C SER A 284 4.64 -2.89 -0.96
N ARG A 285 5.47 -3.92 -0.80
CA ARG A 285 6.65 -3.85 0.07
C ARG A 285 7.72 -2.92 -0.47
N PHE A 286 7.89 -2.86 -1.80
CA PHE A 286 8.81 -1.92 -2.42
C PHE A 286 8.41 -0.46 -2.14
N ILE A 287 7.13 -0.11 -2.29
CA ILE A 287 6.60 1.23 -1.99
C ILE A 287 6.74 1.57 -0.50
N LEU A 288 6.40 0.63 0.39
CA LEU A 288 6.54 0.85 1.83
C LEU A 288 8.02 1.02 2.22
N HIS A 289 8.94 0.31 1.58
CA HIS A 289 10.38 0.47 1.79
C HIS A 289 10.86 1.88 1.38
N ILE A 290 10.49 2.37 0.20
CA ILE A 290 10.81 3.74 -0.22
C ILE A 290 10.27 4.76 0.80
N GLY A 291 9.04 4.56 1.28
CA GLY A 291 8.40 5.39 2.30
C GLY A 291 9.03 5.25 3.69
N GLY A 292 9.97 4.32 3.90
CA GLY A 292 10.55 4.02 5.23
C GLY A 292 9.49 3.57 6.24
N ILE A 293 8.47 2.84 5.78
CA ILE A 293 7.37 2.36 6.62
C ILE A 293 7.63 0.90 6.99
N PRO A 294 7.90 0.59 8.27
CA PRO A 294 8.09 -0.77 8.73
C PRO A 294 6.81 -1.61 8.56
N ILE A 295 7.01 -2.91 8.39
CA ILE A 295 5.96 -3.88 8.23
C ILE A 295 5.97 -4.84 9.41
N VAL A 296 4.78 -5.09 9.97
CA VAL A 296 4.54 -6.13 10.97
C VAL A 296 3.56 -7.14 10.38
N THR A 297 3.85 -8.41 10.57
CA THR A 297 2.98 -9.49 10.12
C THR A 297 2.08 -9.95 11.26
N GLY A 298 0.75 -9.97 11.00
CA GLY A 298 -0.23 -10.63 11.85
C GLY A 298 -0.77 -11.85 11.12
N GLU A 299 -0.52 -13.04 11.65
CA GLU A 299 -0.88 -14.32 10.99
C GLU A 299 -1.86 -15.15 11.86
N ASP A 300 -2.74 -14.48 12.59
CA ASP A 300 -3.70 -15.16 13.49
C ASP A 300 -4.53 -16.22 12.77
N ASN A 301 -4.84 -15.98 11.50
CA ASN A 301 -5.60 -16.94 10.71
C ASN A 301 -4.77 -18.17 10.31
N LEU A 302 -3.48 -18.04 10.16
CA LEU A 302 -2.60 -19.14 9.81
C LEU A 302 -2.54 -20.20 10.91
N ILE A 303 -2.61 -19.81 12.20
CA ILE A 303 -2.64 -20.71 13.35
C ILE A 303 -3.80 -21.71 13.27
N LYS A 304 -4.90 -21.34 12.60
CA LYS A 304 -6.08 -22.20 12.45
C LYS A 304 -5.95 -23.25 11.35
N THR A 305 -4.97 -23.11 10.47
CA THR A 305 -4.81 -23.94 9.26
C THR A 305 -3.50 -24.72 9.22
N VAL A 306 -2.51 -24.31 9.99
CA VAL A 306 -1.17 -24.93 10.04
C VAL A 306 -0.94 -25.50 11.44
N ASP A 307 -0.31 -26.67 11.51
CA ASP A 307 0.11 -27.24 12.80
C ASP A 307 0.93 -26.23 13.59
N SER A 308 0.63 -26.09 14.87
CA SER A 308 1.26 -25.09 15.75
C SER A 308 2.77 -25.17 15.82
N LYS A 309 3.35 -26.36 15.58
CA LYS A 309 4.81 -26.57 15.54
C LYS A 309 5.45 -26.04 14.27
N GLU A 310 4.69 -26.01 13.16
CA GLU A 310 5.15 -25.56 11.85
C GLU A 310 4.83 -24.06 11.59
N PHE A 311 3.92 -23.49 12.35
CA PHE A 311 3.44 -22.13 12.17
C PHE A 311 4.55 -21.10 11.98
N TYR A 312 5.49 -21.03 12.92
CA TYR A 312 6.56 -20.02 12.87
C TYR A 312 7.48 -20.16 11.65
N TYR A 313 7.78 -21.39 11.26
CA TYR A 313 8.63 -21.64 10.09
C TYR A 313 7.91 -21.29 8.79
N THR A 314 6.61 -21.55 8.71
CA THR A 314 5.77 -21.16 7.58
C THR A 314 5.69 -19.63 7.44
N VAL A 315 5.54 -18.90 8.56
CA VAL A 315 5.59 -17.43 8.57
C VAL A 315 6.95 -16.93 8.07
N ILE A 316 8.05 -17.53 8.53
CA ILE A 316 9.40 -17.14 8.07
C ILE A 316 9.51 -17.31 6.56
N VAL A 317 9.13 -18.47 6.01
CA VAL A 317 9.17 -18.71 4.55
C VAL A 317 8.39 -17.63 3.81
N SER A 318 7.14 -17.36 4.19
CA SER A 318 6.29 -16.40 3.49
C SER A 318 6.83 -14.98 3.56
N GLN A 319 7.35 -14.56 4.70
CA GLN A 319 7.94 -13.23 4.84
C GLN A 319 9.21 -13.08 4.00
N ILE A 320 10.09 -14.09 3.99
CA ILE A 320 11.31 -14.06 3.17
C ILE A 320 10.97 -14.04 1.68
N ILE A 321 9.96 -14.79 1.22
CA ILE A 321 9.50 -14.72 -0.18
C ILE A 321 9.16 -13.26 -0.54
N ASN A 322 8.32 -12.62 0.24
CA ASN A 322 7.85 -11.27 -0.05
C ASN A 322 8.96 -10.22 0.01
N GLU A 323 9.87 -10.33 1.00
CA GLU A 323 11.02 -9.43 1.11
C GLU A 323 11.99 -9.60 -0.05
N GLN A 324 12.28 -10.83 -0.44
CA GLN A 324 13.20 -11.11 -1.55
C GLN A 324 12.63 -10.65 -2.89
N LEU A 325 11.33 -10.86 -3.13
CA LEU A 325 10.64 -10.34 -4.31
C LEU A 325 10.71 -8.81 -4.40
N ALA A 326 10.54 -8.11 -3.27
CA ALA A 326 10.68 -6.66 -3.23
C ALA A 326 12.12 -6.20 -3.50
N LYS A 327 13.12 -6.86 -2.90
CA LYS A 327 14.55 -6.58 -3.15
C LYS A 327 14.94 -6.78 -4.62
N ASN A 328 14.43 -7.84 -5.25
CA ASN A 328 14.72 -8.13 -6.66
C ASN A 328 14.08 -7.09 -7.62
N SER A 329 13.26 -6.20 -7.12
CA SER A 329 12.57 -5.17 -7.92
C SER A 329 13.32 -3.84 -8.02
N GLY A 330 14.38 -3.65 -7.22
CA GLY A 330 15.26 -2.47 -7.28
C GLY A 330 15.75 -2.07 -5.91
#